data_165fa60dba9316e8be0725b976960f23
#
_entry.id   165fa60dba9316e8be0725b976960f23
#
_cell.length_a   1.000
_cell.length_b   1.000
_cell.length_c   1.000
_cell.angle_alpha   90.00
_cell.angle_beta   90.00
_cell.angle_gamma   90.00
#
_symmetry.space_group_name_H-M   'P 1'
#
loop_
_entity.id
_entity.type
_entity.pdbx_description
1 polymer ?
#
loop_
_entity_poly.entity_id
_entity_poly.type
_entity_poly.pdbx_seq_one_letter_code
_entity_poly.pdbx_strand_id
1 'polypeptide(L)'
;MAQVINTNSLSLLTQNNLKKSQSSLSSAIERLSSGLRINSAKDDAAGQAIANRFTANIKGLTQASRNANDGISVAQTTEGALNEINNNLQRIRELSVQATNGTNSDSDLTSIQSEIQQRLSEIDRVSGQTQFNGVKVLASDQDMTIQVGANDGETITIKLQEINSDTLGLSGFGIKDPTKLKAATAETTYFGSTVKLADANTLDADITATVKGTTTPGQRDGNIMSDANGKLYVKVAGSDKPAENGYYEVTVEDDPTSPDAGKLKLGALAGTQPQAGNLKEVTTVKGKGAIDVQLGTDTATASITGAKLFKLEDANGKDTGSFALIGDDGKQYAANVDQKTGAVSVKTMSYTDADGVKHDNVKVELGGSDGKTEVVTATDGKTYSVSDLQGKSLKTDSIAAISTQKTEDPLAAIDKALSQVDSLRSNLGAIQNRFDSAITNLGNTVNNLSSARSRIEDADYATEVSNMSRAQILQQAGTSVLAQANQTTQNVLSLLR
;
A
#
# COMPACT_ATOMS: atom_id res chain seq x y z
N MET A 1 52.75 -47.20 70.54
CA MET A 1 51.52 -46.41 70.71
C MET A 1 50.87 -46.86 72.01
N ALA A 2 50.61 -45.96 72.96
CA ALA A 2 49.88 -46.31 74.13
C ALA A 2 48.45 -46.70 73.79
N GLN A 3 48.04 -47.93 74.06
CA GLN A 3 46.67 -48.38 73.91
C GLN A 3 45.82 -47.91 75.10
N VAL A 4 45.05 -46.83 74.82
CA VAL A 4 44.11 -46.30 75.83
C VAL A 4 42.77 -47.00 75.65
N ILE A 5 42.22 -47.52 76.74
CA ILE A 5 41.04 -48.40 76.76
C ILE A 5 39.74 -47.64 76.43
N ASN A 6 39.64 -46.36 76.86
CA ASN A 6 38.39 -45.57 76.65
C ASN A 6 38.30 -44.83 75.35
N THR A 7 39.38 -44.71 74.60
CA THR A 7 39.37 -43.99 73.28
C THR A 7 40.12 -44.80 72.25
N ASN A 8 39.35 -45.36 71.30
CA ASN A 8 39.93 -46.10 70.18
C ASN A 8 40.37 -45.10 69.09
N SER A 9 41.63 -44.57 69.19
CA SER A 9 42.19 -43.57 68.27
C SER A 9 42.27 -44.12 66.83
N LEU A 10 42.51 -45.43 66.63
CA LEU A 10 42.54 -46.07 65.32
C LEU A 10 41.17 -46.13 64.67
N SER A 11 40.13 -46.43 65.46
CA SER A 11 38.75 -46.43 64.97
C SER A 11 38.30 -45.01 64.59
N LEU A 12 38.61 -43.98 65.40
CA LEU A 12 38.32 -42.58 65.08
C LEU A 12 39.03 -42.12 63.80
N LEU A 13 40.32 -42.42 63.64
CA LEU A 13 41.09 -42.11 62.44
C LEU A 13 40.46 -42.80 61.22
N THR A 14 40.12 -44.08 61.35
CA THR A 14 39.49 -44.85 60.25
C THR A 14 38.11 -44.30 59.92
N GLN A 15 37.30 -43.93 60.91
CA GLN A 15 36.00 -43.27 60.66
C GLN A 15 36.17 -41.91 59.93
N ASN A 16 37.16 -41.12 60.32
CA ASN A 16 37.44 -39.86 59.65
C ASN A 16 37.88 -40.08 58.17
N ASN A 17 38.73 -41.09 57.94
CA ASN A 17 39.15 -41.48 56.59
C ASN A 17 37.98 -42.04 55.75
N LEU A 18 37.10 -42.84 56.39
CA LEU A 18 35.89 -43.34 55.75
C LEU A 18 34.92 -42.20 55.33
N LYS A 19 34.68 -41.22 56.26
CA LYS A 19 33.88 -40.05 55.95
C LYS A 19 34.46 -39.26 54.80
N LYS A 20 35.81 -39.10 54.77
CA LYS A 20 36.52 -38.38 53.71
C LYS A 20 36.39 -39.10 52.37
N SER A 21 36.53 -40.44 52.35
CA SER A 21 36.33 -41.27 51.15
C SER A 21 34.90 -41.23 50.65
N GLN A 22 33.92 -41.26 51.57
CA GLN A 22 32.50 -41.16 51.23
C GLN A 22 32.13 -39.79 50.65
N SER A 23 32.69 -38.69 51.18
CA SER A 23 32.54 -37.33 50.61
C SER A 23 33.17 -37.25 49.21
N SER A 24 34.37 -37.82 49.04
CA SER A 24 35.03 -37.85 47.73
C SER A 24 34.23 -38.66 46.67
N LEU A 25 33.66 -39.81 47.11
CA LEU A 25 32.80 -40.65 46.27
C LEU A 25 31.52 -39.88 45.84
N SER A 26 30.86 -39.21 46.80
CA SER A 26 29.68 -38.41 46.50
C SER A 26 29.97 -37.27 45.52
N SER A 27 31.10 -36.58 45.69
CA SER A 27 31.51 -35.50 44.72
C SER A 27 31.84 -36.06 43.33
N ALA A 28 32.52 -37.23 43.28
CA ALA A 28 32.82 -37.86 41.97
C ALA A 28 31.54 -38.32 41.24
N ILE A 29 30.58 -38.91 42.00
CA ILE A 29 29.28 -39.30 41.42
C ILE A 29 28.49 -38.07 40.97
N GLU A 30 28.48 -36.98 41.72
CA GLU A 30 27.79 -35.73 41.37
C GLU A 30 28.38 -35.12 40.08
N ARG A 31 29.73 -35.04 39.98
CA ARG A 31 30.41 -34.57 38.76
C ARG A 31 30.22 -35.42 37.56
N LEU A 32 30.22 -36.76 37.78
CA LEU A 32 29.97 -37.72 36.71
C LEU A 32 28.52 -37.69 36.20
N SER A 33 27.56 -37.49 37.13
CA SER A 33 26.14 -37.36 36.79
C SER A 33 25.78 -36.06 36.12
N SER A 34 26.39 -34.92 36.53
CA SER A 34 26.18 -33.62 35.91
C SER A 34 27.02 -33.37 34.66
N GLY A 35 28.15 -34.10 34.50
CA GLY A 35 29.16 -33.84 33.51
C GLY A 35 30.01 -32.59 33.81
N LEU A 36 29.77 -31.94 34.96
CA LEU A 36 30.41 -30.68 35.34
C LEU A 36 31.38 -30.89 36.51
N ARG A 37 32.57 -30.30 36.42
CA ARG A 37 33.54 -30.23 37.50
C ARG A 37 33.12 -29.23 38.57
N ILE A 38 32.49 -28.14 38.17
CA ILE A 38 31.97 -27.08 39.02
C ILE A 38 30.44 -27.10 38.97
N ASN A 39 29.82 -27.63 40.01
CA ASN A 39 28.35 -27.75 40.09
C ASN A 39 27.76 -26.63 40.96
N SER A 40 28.54 -26.13 41.87
CA SER A 40 28.13 -25.10 42.83
C SER A 40 29.26 -24.11 43.14
N ALA A 41 28.90 -22.95 43.71
CA ALA A 41 29.89 -21.97 44.18
C ALA A 41 30.84 -22.52 45.29
N LYS A 42 30.46 -23.64 45.92
CA LYS A 42 31.29 -24.31 46.92
C LYS A 42 32.48 -25.06 46.29
N ASP A 43 32.33 -25.48 45.03
CA ASP A 43 33.40 -26.21 44.34
C ASP A 43 34.49 -25.28 43.84
N ASP A 44 34.11 -24.18 43.20
CA ASP A 44 35.00 -23.10 42.77
C ASP A 44 34.18 -21.84 42.48
N ALA A 45 34.15 -20.89 43.44
CA ALA A 45 33.38 -19.65 43.27
C ALA A 45 33.91 -18.76 42.15
N ALA A 46 35.23 -18.73 41.93
CA ALA A 46 35.85 -17.92 40.90
C ALA A 46 35.59 -18.54 39.51
N GLY A 47 35.77 -19.86 39.38
CA GLY A 47 35.50 -20.60 38.14
C GLY A 47 34.04 -20.49 37.74
N GLN A 48 33.11 -20.61 38.70
CA GLN A 48 31.67 -20.45 38.42
C GLN A 48 31.31 -19.03 37.95
N ALA A 49 31.87 -18.00 38.57
CA ALA A 49 31.63 -16.61 38.14
C ALA A 49 32.14 -16.36 36.71
N ILE A 50 33.29 -16.94 36.33
CA ILE A 50 33.84 -16.84 34.98
C ILE A 50 32.97 -17.62 34.01
N ALA A 51 32.57 -18.85 34.34
CA ALA A 51 31.71 -19.70 33.51
C ALA A 51 30.34 -19.05 33.25
N ASN A 52 29.73 -18.42 34.28
CA ASN A 52 28.50 -17.68 34.16
C ASN A 52 28.63 -16.47 33.21
N ARG A 53 29.74 -15.71 33.27
CA ARG A 53 30.00 -14.62 32.35
C ARG A 53 30.16 -15.14 30.90
N PHE A 54 30.88 -16.25 30.71
CA PHE A 54 30.98 -16.87 29.40
C PHE A 54 29.62 -17.33 28.88
N THR A 55 28.80 -17.93 29.73
CA THR A 55 27.44 -18.36 29.38
C THR A 55 26.55 -17.18 29.00
N ALA A 56 26.63 -16.05 29.74
CA ALA A 56 25.91 -14.83 29.40
C ALA A 56 26.34 -14.26 28.05
N ASN A 57 27.67 -14.19 27.83
CA ASN A 57 28.21 -13.72 26.55
C ASN A 57 27.85 -14.64 25.36
N ILE A 58 27.94 -15.96 25.53
CA ILE A 58 27.54 -16.95 24.51
C ILE A 58 26.09 -16.77 24.14
N LYS A 59 25.18 -16.64 25.14
CA LYS A 59 23.77 -16.39 24.88
C LYS A 59 23.53 -15.06 24.17
N GLY A 60 24.22 -14.00 24.59
CA GLY A 60 24.15 -12.68 23.97
C GLY A 60 24.63 -12.69 22.51
N LEU A 61 25.79 -13.29 22.25
CA LEU A 61 26.36 -13.41 20.89
C LEU A 61 25.51 -14.31 19.99
N THR A 62 24.91 -15.37 20.54
CA THR A 62 23.99 -16.21 19.77
C THR A 62 22.72 -15.46 19.41
N GLN A 63 22.19 -14.60 20.30
CA GLN A 63 21.08 -13.72 19.96
C GLN A 63 21.49 -12.67 18.94
N ALA A 64 22.68 -12.07 19.08
CA ALA A 64 23.22 -11.12 18.12
C ALA A 64 23.37 -11.74 16.71
N SER A 65 23.76 -13.01 16.62
CA SER A 65 23.80 -13.73 15.34
C SER A 65 22.40 -13.89 14.73
N ARG A 66 21.36 -14.16 15.53
CA ARG A 66 19.96 -14.18 15.01
C ARG A 66 19.54 -12.79 14.55
N ASN A 67 19.80 -11.75 15.33
CA ASN A 67 19.49 -10.38 14.95
C ASN A 67 20.20 -9.97 13.64
N ALA A 68 21.44 -10.41 13.43
CA ALA A 68 22.16 -10.17 12.19
C ALA A 68 21.49 -10.86 10.99
N ASN A 69 20.99 -12.08 11.15
CA ASN A 69 20.19 -12.76 10.11
C ASN A 69 18.87 -12.03 9.83
N ASP A 70 18.20 -11.48 10.85
CA ASP A 70 17.03 -10.65 10.66
C ASP A 70 17.38 -9.38 9.86
N GLY A 71 18.54 -8.77 10.15
CA GLY A 71 19.06 -7.63 9.38
C GLY A 71 19.32 -7.97 7.90
N ILE A 72 19.87 -9.15 7.61
CA ILE A 72 20.03 -9.64 6.24
C ILE A 72 18.66 -9.79 5.57
N SER A 73 17.67 -10.34 6.27
CA SER A 73 16.32 -10.54 5.72
C SER A 73 15.63 -9.20 5.40
N VAL A 74 15.82 -8.17 6.23
CA VAL A 74 15.38 -6.79 5.93
C VAL A 74 16.04 -6.28 4.65
N ALA A 75 17.38 -6.40 4.56
CA ALA A 75 18.13 -5.94 3.40
C ALA A 75 17.71 -6.66 2.11
N GLN A 76 17.49 -7.97 2.15
CA GLN A 76 17.01 -8.76 1.02
C GLN A 76 15.60 -8.39 0.59
N THR A 77 14.69 -8.16 1.56
CA THR A 77 13.33 -7.70 1.26
C THR A 77 13.34 -6.34 0.57
N THR A 78 14.18 -5.43 1.07
CA THR A 78 14.36 -4.10 0.48
C THR A 78 14.97 -4.19 -0.92
N GLU A 79 15.97 -5.04 -1.11
CA GLU A 79 16.61 -5.27 -2.41
C GLU A 79 15.64 -5.87 -3.43
N GLY A 80 14.77 -6.81 -3.01
CA GLY A 80 13.71 -7.36 -3.86
C GLY A 80 12.77 -6.28 -4.38
N ALA A 81 12.32 -5.37 -3.51
CA ALA A 81 11.49 -4.23 -3.92
C ALA A 81 12.23 -3.25 -4.85
N LEU A 82 13.51 -2.97 -4.57
CA LEU A 82 14.34 -2.13 -5.45
C LEU A 82 14.58 -2.75 -6.82
N ASN A 83 14.60 -4.08 -6.94
CA ASN A 83 14.65 -4.76 -8.23
C ASN A 83 13.38 -4.51 -9.05
N GLU A 84 12.20 -4.56 -8.43
CA GLU A 84 10.94 -4.23 -9.11
C GLU A 84 10.89 -2.75 -9.52
N ILE A 85 11.36 -1.84 -8.67
CA ILE A 85 11.49 -0.41 -9.01
C ILE A 85 12.46 -0.22 -10.19
N ASN A 86 13.59 -0.89 -10.18
CA ASN A 86 14.58 -0.83 -11.27
C ASN A 86 13.98 -1.33 -12.60
N ASN A 87 13.23 -2.44 -12.58
CA ASN A 87 12.54 -2.97 -13.76
C ASN A 87 11.53 -1.95 -14.33
N ASN A 88 10.76 -1.30 -13.45
CA ASN A 88 9.82 -0.27 -13.87
C ASN A 88 10.54 0.96 -14.45
N LEU A 89 11.66 1.41 -13.86
CA LEU A 89 12.48 2.51 -14.38
C LEU A 89 13.09 2.16 -15.74
N GLN A 90 13.60 0.94 -15.91
CA GLN A 90 14.11 0.48 -17.22
C GLN A 90 13.01 0.49 -18.29
N ARG A 91 11.80 0.04 -17.92
CA ARG A 91 10.66 0.10 -18.84
C ARG A 91 10.26 1.54 -19.20
N ILE A 92 10.27 2.45 -18.22
CA ILE A 92 10.05 3.88 -18.48
C ILE A 92 11.13 4.43 -19.42
N ARG A 93 12.39 4.00 -19.26
CA ARG A 93 13.49 4.39 -20.14
C ARG A 93 13.26 3.90 -21.59
N GLU A 94 12.87 2.64 -21.77
CA GLU A 94 12.52 2.09 -23.10
C GLU A 94 11.40 2.89 -23.76
N LEU A 95 10.32 3.14 -23.00
CA LEU A 95 9.18 3.94 -23.47
C LEU A 95 9.59 5.37 -23.84
N SER A 96 10.49 5.97 -23.05
CA SER A 96 11.00 7.31 -23.34
C SER A 96 11.87 7.34 -24.60
N VAL A 97 12.70 6.33 -24.83
CA VAL A 97 13.44 6.17 -26.09
C VAL A 97 12.50 5.96 -27.27
N GLN A 98 11.47 5.13 -27.11
CA GLN A 98 10.43 4.94 -28.11
C GLN A 98 9.74 6.26 -28.44
N ALA A 99 9.39 7.05 -27.43
CA ALA A 99 8.71 8.33 -27.60
C ALA A 99 9.53 9.38 -28.37
N THR A 100 10.86 9.33 -28.29
CA THR A 100 11.74 10.26 -29.02
C THR A 100 11.80 9.97 -30.52
N ASN A 101 11.29 8.83 -30.97
CA ASN A 101 11.23 8.52 -32.40
C ASN A 101 10.15 9.37 -33.09
N GLY A 102 10.52 10.16 -34.08
CA GLY A 102 9.63 11.06 -34.83
C GLY A 102 8.56 10.38 -35.67
N THR A 103 8.48 9.05 -35.67
CA THR A 103 7.42 8.27 -36.36
C THR A 103 6.16 8.07 -35.52
N ASN A 104 6.20 8.42 -34.23
CA ASN A 104 5.05 8.26 -33.34
C ASN A 104 3.98 9.34 -33.62
N SER A 105 2.73 8.92 -33.71
CA SER A 105 1.60 9.83 -33.74
C SER A 105 1.33 10.43 -32.34
N ASP A 106 0.56 11.50 -32.27
CA ASP A 106 0.11 12.09 -30.99
C ASP A 106 -0.67 11.09 -30.12
N SER A 107 -1.42 10.18 -30.76
CA SER A 107 -2.14 9.10 -30.09
C SER A 107 -1.17 8.10 -29.46
N ASP A 108 -0.10 7.75 -30.19
CA ASP A 108 0.92 6.82 -29.70
C ASP A 108 1.67 7.43 -28.52
N LEU A 109 2.08 8.70 -28.61
CA LEU A 109 2.71 9.42 -27.50
C LEU A 109 1.81 9.52 -26.27
N THR A 110 0.51 9.70 -26.46
CA THR A 110 -0.47 9.70 -25.35
C THR A 110 -0.55 8.32 -24.69
N SER A 111 -0.55 7.26 -25.48
CA SER A 111 -0.56 5.88 -24.97
C SER A 111 0.72 5.54 -24.22
N ILE A 112 1.87 5.94 -24.74
CA ILE A 112 3.18 5.76 -24.08
C ILE A 112 3.20 6.55 -22.77
N GLN A 113 2.74 7.81 -22.74
CA GLN A 113 2.66 8.60 -21.53
C GLN A 113 1.77 7.95 -20.45
N SER A 114 0.65 7.36 -20.87
CA SER A 114 -0.26 6.64 -19.96
C SER A 114 0.42 5.41 -19.35
N GLU A 115 1.19 4.65 -20.14
CA GLU A 115 1.97 3.51 -19.61
C GLU A 115 3.05 3.99 -18.64
N ILE A 116 3.76 5.07 -18.96
CA ILE A 116 4.77 5.68 -18.06
C ILE A 116 4.12 6.06 -16.73
N GLN A 117 2.95 6.72 -16.77
CA GLN A 117 2.24 7.12 -15.57
C GLN A 117 1.85 5.91 -14.69
N GLN A 118 1.39 4.82 -15.30
CA GLN A 118 1.10 3.58 -14.59
C GLN A 118 2.35 2.98 -13.94
N ARG A 119 3.50 3.03 -14.63
CA ARG A 119 4.78 2.54 -14.09
C ARG A 119 5.26 3.40 -12.91
N LEU A 120 5.11 4.72 -12.99
CA LEU A 120 5.42 5.61 -11.86
C LEU A 120 4.51 5.33 -10.65
N SER A 121 3.21 5.17 -10.89
CA SER A 121 2.26 4.79 -9.82
C SER A 121 2.59 3.41 -9.20
N GLU A 122 3.11 2.48 -10.01
CA GLU A 122 3.55 1.17 -9.50
C GLU A 122 4.82 1.30 -8.65
N ILE A 123 5.77 2.17 -9.00
CA ILE A 123 6.93 2.49 -8.16
C ILE A 123 6.47 3.02 -6.79
N ASP A 124 5.55 3.97 -6.77
CA ASP A 124 5.00 4.54 -5.54
C ASP A 124 4.26 3.49 -4.71
N ARG A 125 3.49 2.61 -5.36
CA ARG A 125 2.81 1.51 -4.70
C ARG A 125 3.79 0.53 -4.07
N VAL A 126 4.83 0.10 -4.79
CA VAL A 126 5.86 -0.81 -4.28
C VAL A 126 6.58 -0.19 -3.09
N SER A 127 6.97 1.08 -3.19
CA SER A 127 7.59 1.83 -2.11
C SER A 127 6.70 1.89 -0.86
N GLY A 128 5.46 2.30 -1.02
CA GLY A 128 4.52 2.47 0.08
C GLY A 128 4.04 1.17 0.74
N GLN A 129 4.08 0.04 0.00
CA GLN A 129 3.58 -1.26 0.48
C GLN A 129 4.67 -2.20 0.99
N THR A 130 5.94 -2.01 0.58
CA THR A 130 7.02 -2.90 1.01
C THR A 130 7.32 -2.71 2.48
N GLN A 131 7.16 -3.80 3.23
CA GLN A 131 7.41 -3.81 4.67
C GLN A 131 8.05 -5.11 5.12
N PHE A 132 8.82 -5.04 6.20
CA PHE A 132 9.33 -6.19 6.92
C PHE A 132 8.86 -6.11 8.36
N ASN A 133 8.13 -7.13 8.83
CA ASN A 133 7.56 -7.20 10.18
C ASN A 133 6.81 -5.92 10.62
N GLY A 134 6.03 -5.34 9.70
CA GLY A 134 5.24 -4.12 9.94
C GLY A 134 6.04 -2.81 9.81
N VAL A 135 7.35 -2.86 9.61
CA VAL A 135 8.18 -1.67 9.36
C VAL A 135 8.33 -1.47 7.85
N LYS A 136 7.93 -0.30 7.36
CA LYS A 136 8.10 0.07 5.96
C LYS A 136 9.56 0.39 5.68
N VAL A 137 10.10 -0.17 4.60
CA VAL A 137 11.55 -0.11 4.33
C VAL A 137 11.94 0.89 3.23
N LEU A 138 10.96 1.40 2.45
CA LEU A 138 11.19 2.35 1.35
C LEU A 138 10.26 3.58 1.39
N ALA A 139 9.39 3.70 2.41
CA ALA A 139 8.38 4.75 2.47
C ALA A 139 8.82 6.00 3.25
N SER A 140 9.96 5.97 3.89
CA SER A 140 10.53 7.11 4.64
C SER A 140 12.01 6.92 4.88
N ASP A 141 12.75 8.03 5.03
CA ASP A 141 14.13 8.01 5.47
C ASP A 141 14.18 7.58 6.94
N GLN A 142 14.89 6.49 7.23
CA GLN A 142 15.06 6.01 8.60
C GLN A 142 16.33 5.18 8.76
N ASP A 143 16.93 5.25 9.94
CA ASP A 143 18.07 4.45 10.33
C ASP A 143 17.59 3.27 11.17
N MET A 144 17.73 2.05 10.65
CA MET A 144 17.41 0.83 11.38
C MET A 144 18.69 0.25 12.00
N THR A 145 18.80 0.26 13.32
CA THR A 145 19.96 -0.26 14.04
C THR A 145 19.72 -1.69 14.47
N ILE A 146 20.63 -2.59 14.11
CA ILE A 146 20.61 -4.02 14.47
C ILE A 146 21.73 -4.29 15.45
N GLN A 147 21.41 -4.81 16.63
CA GLN A 147 22.39 -5.22 17.64
C GLN A 147 23.08 -6.51 17.21
N VAL A 148 24.39 -6.43 16.95
CA VAL A 148 25.24 -7.53 16.44
C VAL A 148 26.34 -7.93 17.43
N GLY A 149 26.18 -7.61 18.68
CA GLY A 149 27.12 -7.99 19.73
C GLY A 149 26.45 -8.19 21.09
N ALA A 150 27.24 -8.68 22.07
CA ALA A 150 26.75 -8.96 23.42
C ALA A 150 26.71 -7.73 24.34
N ASN A 151 27.36 -6.63 23.96
CA ASN A 151 27.41 -5.41 24.74
C ASN A 151 26.68 -4.27 24.04
N ASP A 152 26.26 -3.27 24.81
CA ASP A 152 25.56 -2.08 24.30
C ASP A 152 26.45 -1.33 23.29
N GLY A 153 25.82 -0.84 22.21
CA GLY A 153 26.50 -0.09 21.15
C GLY A 153 27.19 -0.92 20.08
N GLU A 154 27.23 -2.25 20.20
CA GLU A 154 27.75 -3.15 19.13
C GLU A 154 26.68 -3.35 18.06
N THR A 155 26.46 -2.33 17.20
CA THR A 155 25.37 -2.28 16.22
C THR A 155 25.86 -2.14 14.78
N ILE A 156 25.07 -2.62 13.84
CA ILE A 156 25.16 -2.28 12.41
C ILE A 156 23.86 -1.54 12.05
N THR A 157 24.02 -0.36 11.42
CA THR A 157 22.89 0.46 10.98
C THR A 157 22.62 0.23 9.51
N ILE A 158 21.38 -0.08 9.17
CA ILE A 158 20.85 -0.09 7.81
C ILE A 158 20.22 1.28 7.57
N LYS A 159 20.77 2.04 6.62
CA LYS A 159 20.16 3.31 6.18
C LYS A 159 19.12 3.01 5.13
N LEU A 160 17.87 3.16 5.50
CA LEU A 160 16.73 3.05 4.60
C LEU A 160 16.39 4.45 4.08
N GLN A 161 16.12 4.54 2.79
CA GLN A 161 15.78 5.80 2.12
C GLN A 161 14.41 5.69 1.47
N GLU A 162 13.70 6.79 1.47
CA GLU A 162 12.45 6.90 0.73
C GLU A 162 12.72 6.87 -0.77
N ILE A 163 12.07 5.93 -1.46
CA ILE A 163 12.19 5.75 -2.91
C ILE A 163 10.78 5.78 -3.52
N ASN A 164 10.38 6.91 -4.02
CA ASN A 164 9.14 7.12 -4.76
C ASN A 164 9.39 7.99 -6.00
N SER A 165 8.36 8.23 -6.80
CA SER A 165 8.48 9.06 -8.02
C SER A 165 9.00 10.47 -7.73
N ASP A 166 8.71 11.04 -6.56
CA ASP A 166 9.14 12.36 -6.15
C ASP A 166 10.63 12.39 -5.78
N THR A 167 11.07 11.47 -4.90
CA THR A 167 12.47 11.39 -4.45
C THR A 167 13.42 10.98 -5.57
N LEU A 168 12.92 10.25 -6.56
CA LEU A 168 13.64 9.93 -7.79
C LEU A 168 13.70 11.09 -8.79
N GLY A 169 13.00 12.21 -8.50
CA GLY A 169 12.95 13.38 -9.39
C GLY A 169 12.12 13.15 -10.65
N LEU A 170 11.19 12.21 -10.62
CA LEU A 170 10.29 11.85 -11.74
C LEU A 170 8.86 12.34 -11.52
N SER A 171 8.64 13.21 -10.53
CA SER A 171 7.34 13.83 -10.31
C SER A 171 6.93 14.67 -11.53
N GLY A 172 5.73 14.39 -12.06
CA GLY A 172 5.26 15.09 -13.26
C GLY A 172 6.06 14.77 -14.53
N PHE A 173 6.74 13.62 -14.58
CA PHE A 173 7.53 13.20 -15.75
C PHE A 173 6.65 13.07 -17.00
N GLY A 174 7.03 13.76 -18.07
CA GLY A 174 6.32 13.82 -19.34
C GLY A 174 7.22 13.71 -20.55
N ILE A 175 6.80 12.93 -21.55
CA ILE A 175 7.49 12.79 -22.83
C ILE A 175 6.96 13.74 -23.90
N LYS A 176 5.79 14.32 -23.69
CA LYS A 176 5.20 15.36 -24.57
C LYS A 176 4.47 16.40 -23.74
N ASP A 177 4.20 17.55 -24.31
CA ASP A 177 3.32 18.52 -23.69
C ASP A 177 1.89 17.96 -23.60
N PRO A 178 1.19 18.20 -22.50
CA PRO A 178 -0.22 17.80 -22.39
C PRO A 178 -1.05 18.37 -23.51
N THR A 179 -1.92 17.56 -24.08
CA THR A 179 -2.86 18.02 -25.10
C THR A 179 -3.86 18.97 -24.48
N LYS A 180 -3.96 20.19 -25.01
CA LYS A 180 -5.06 21.10 -24.68
C LYS A 180 -6.14 20.91 -25.72
N LEU A 181 -7.36 20.63 -25.26
CA LEU A 181 -8.51 20.58 -26.15
C LEU A 181 -8.82 21.97 -26.67
N LYS A 182 -9.17 22.07 -27.94
CA LYS A 182 -9.54 23.33 -28.56
C LYS A 182 -10.92 23.75 -28.05
N ALA A 183 -11.02 24.95 -27.51
CA ALA A 183 -12.31 25.56 -27.20
C ALA A 183 -12.99 25.99 -28.50
N ALA A 184 -14.21 25.54 -28.71
CA ALA A 184 -15.06 26.04 -29.78
C ALA A 184 -15.56 27.44 -29.45
N THR A 185 -16.58 27.93 -30.17
CA THR A 185 -17.25 29.18 -29.82
C THR A 185 -17.93 29.05 -28.46
N ALA A 186 -17.91 30.15 -27.66
CA ALA A 186 -18.57 30.14 -26.36
C ALA A 186 -20.06 29.82 -26.50
N GLU A 187 -20.52 28.87 -25.74
CA GLU A 187 -21.92 28.44 -25.76
C GLU A 187 -22.74 29.40 -24.92
N THR A 188 -23.67 30.09 -25.56
CA THR A 188 -24.69 30.94 -24.92
C THR A 188 -26.02 30.22 -24.79
N THR A 189 -26.24 29.21 -25.63
CA THR A 189 -27.44 28.38 -25.64
C THR A 189 -27.01 26.91 -25.75
N TYR A 190 -27.67 26.06 -24.99
CA TYR A 190 -27.42 24.64 -24.99
C TYR A 190 -28.63 23.88 -25.50
N PHE A 191 -28.44 22.99 -26.47
CA PHE A 191 -29.51 22.12 -26.93
C PHE A 191 -29.65 20.92 -25.99
N GLY A 192 -30.64 20.96 -25.13
CA GLY A 192 -30.97 19.85 -24.22
C GLY A 192 -31.28 18.59 -25.01
N SER A 193 -30.66 17.48 -24.65
CA SER A 193 -30.67 16.28 -25.49
C SER A 193 -31.73 15.25 -25.14
N THR A 194 -32.47 15.36 -24.02
CA THR A 194 -33.48 14.38 -23.65
C THR A 194 -34.64 14.99 -22.88
N VAL A 195 -35.82 14.96 -23.51
CA VAL A 195 -37.07 15.17 -22.81
C VAL A 195 -37.51 13.85 -22.18
N LYS A 196 -37.62 13.81 -20.84
CA LYS A 196 -38.27 12.66 -20.18
C LYS A 196 -39.74 12.72 -20.40
N LEU A 197 -40.36 11.61 -20.83
CA LEU A 197 -41.77 11.50 -21.07
C LEU A 197 -42.64 11.67 -19.79
N ALA A 198 -42.01 11.74 -18.61
CA ALA A 198 -42.72 12.10 -17.36
C ALA A 198 -43.27 13.57 -17.37
N ASP A 199 -42.73 14.45 -18.23
CA ASP A 199 -43.24 15.81 -18.41
C ASP A 199 -44.35 15.90 -19.48
N ALA A 200 -45.08 14.82 -19.73
CA ALA A 200 -46.14 14.75 -20.72
C ALA A 200 -47.39 15.57 -20.37
N ASN A 201 -47.41 16.31 -19.25
CA ASN A 201 -48.52 17.17 -18.84
C ASN A 201 -48.91 18.23 -19.92
N THR A 202 -47.90 18.72 -20.68
CA THR A 202 -48.17 19.64 -21.79
C THR A 202 -48.83 18.93 -22.97
N LEU A 203 -48.42 17.70 -23.27
CA LEU A 203 -49.03 16.89 -24.31
C LEU A 203 -50.49 16.52 -23.95
N ASP A 204 -50.76 16.19 -22.71
CA ASP A 204 -52.13 15.88 -22.23
C ASP A 204 -53.02 17.13 -22.30
N ALA A 205 -52.51 18.30 -22.01
CA ALA A 205 -53.23 19.58 -22.17
C ALA A 205 -53.52 19.86 -23.66
N ASP A 206 -52.55 19.62 -24.55
CA ASP A 206 -52.69 19.79 -26.00
C ASP A 206 -53.73 18.82 -26.56
N ILE A 207 -53.73 17.55 -26.10
CA ILE A 207 -54.72 16.56 -26.47
C ILE A 207 -56.11 17.04 -26.06
N THR A 208 -56.28 17.45 -24.86
CA THR A 208 -57.60 17.97 -24.35
C THR A 208 -58.02 19.20 -25.09
N ALA A 209 -57.12 20.08 -25.52
CA ALA A 209 -57.41 21.29 -26.27
C ALA A 209 -57.73 21.04 -27.75
N THR A 210 -57.07 20.05 -28.35
CA THR A 210 -57.13 19.81 -29.81
C THR A 210 -58.17 18.76 -30.19
N VAL A 211 -58.27 17.69 -29.37
CA VAL A 211 -59.23 16.60 -29.60
C VAL A 211 -60.50 16.85 -28.79
N LYS A 212 -61.31 17.76 -29.28
CA LYS A 212 -62.56 18.19 -28.61
C LYS A 212 -63.72 17.32 -29.03
N GLY A 213 -64.17 16.47 -28.14
CA GLY A 213 -65.52 15.87 -28.26
C GLY A 213 -66.66 16.86 -28.01
N THR A 214 -67.90 16.50 -28.28
CA THR A 214 -69.06 17.33 -27.97
C THR A 214 -69.35 17.35 -26.46
N THR A 215 -69.13 16.25 -25.79
CA THR A 215 -69.32 16.07 -24.36
C THR A 215 -68.11 15.51 -23.64
N THR A 216 -67.28 14.74 -24.38
CA THR A 216 -66.08 14.13 -23.82
C THR A 216 -64.85 14.39 -24.71
N PRO A 217 -63.87 15.16 -24.33
CA PRO A 217 -62.60 15.32 -25.07
C PRO A 217 -61.79 14.04 -25.08
N GLY A 218 -60.97 13.85 -26.11
CA GLY A 218 -60.04 12.73 -26.18
C GLY A 218 -59.01 12.76 -25.08
N GLN A 219 -58.54 11.61 -24.65
CA GLN A 219 -57.49 11.45 -23.68
C GLN A 219 -56.38 10.56 -24.22
N ARG A 220 -55.18 10.70 -23.68
CA ARG A 220 -54.06 9.84 -24.04
C ARG A 220 -54.32 8.39 -23.61
N ASP A 221 -54.19 7.45 -24.52
CA ASP A 221 -54.31 6.01 -24.28
C ASP A 221 -52.96 5.35 -24.47
N GLY A 222 -52.22 5.21 -23.36
CA GLY A 222 -50.91 4.58 -23.35
C GLY A 222 -49.73 5.54 -23.47
N ASN A 223 -48.57 4.97 -23.80
CA ASN A 223 -47.29 5.64 -23.91
C ASN A 223 -47.03 6.20 -25.32
N ILE A 224 -46.01 7.05 -25.44
CA ILE A 224 -45.54 7.50 -26.78
C ILE A 224 -44.84 6.35 -27.46
N MET A 225 -45.13 6.19 -28.74
CA MET A 225 -44.61 5.11 -29.55
C MET A 225 -43.82 5.68 -30.75
N SER A 226 -42.78 4.96 -31.17
CA SER A 226 -42.03 5.30 -32.39
C SER A 226 -42.18 4.23 -33.43
N ASP A 227 -42.30 4.65 -34.69
CA ASP A 227 -42.23 3.75 -35.86
C ASP A 227 -40.76 3.43 -36.21
N ALA A 228 -40.57 2.58 -37.22
CA ALA A 228 -39.25 2.19 -37.72
C ALA A 228 -38.43 3.35 -38.31
N ASN A 229 -39.07 4.47 -38.64
CA ASN A 229 -38.44 5.68 -39.20
C ASN A 229 -38.12 6.71 -38.10
N GLY A 230 -38.42 6.39 -36.82
CA GLY A 230 -38.20 7.30 -35.69
C GLY A 230 -39.28 8.36 -35.52
N LYS A 231 -40.40 8.30 -36.23
CA LYS A 231 -41.52 9.20 -36.08
C LYS A 231 -42.33 8.82 -34.84
N LEU A 232 -42.69 9.83 -34.05
CA LEU A 232 -43.33 9.65 -32.77
C LEU A 232 -44.84 9.75 -32.88
N TYR A 233 -45.53 8.93 -32.13
CA TYR A 233 -46.97 8.87 -32.10
C TYR A 233 -47.52 8.72 -30.69
N VAL A 234 -48.67 9.32 -30.43
CA VAL A 234 -49.47 9.10 -29.23
C VAL A 234 -50.87 8.62 -29.63
N LYS A 235 -51.35 7.61 -28.96
CA LYS A 235 -52.74 7.17 -29.17
C LYS A 235 -53.68 8.01 -28.36
N VAL A 236 -54.70 8.53 -28.98
CA VAL A 236 -55.81 9.26 -28.33
C VAL A 236 -57.09 8.46 -28.48
N ALA A 237 -57.78 8.29 -27.37
CA ALA A 237 -59.04 7.57 -27.31
C ALA A 237 -60.04 8.28 -26.36
N GLY A 238 -61.24 7.83 -26.39
CA GLY A 238 -62.28 8.30 -25.42
C GLY A 238 -63.01 9.58 -25.83
N SER A 239 -62.68 10.17 -27.02
CA SER A 239 -63.52 11.23 -27.59
C SER A 239 -64.85 10.67 -28.05
N ASP A 240 -65.92 11.39 -27.78
CA ASP A 240 -67.26 11.07 -28.29
C ASP A 240 -67.44 11.27 -29.79
N LYS A 241 -66.37 11.77 -30.45
CA LYS A 241 -66.23 11.79 -31.90
C LYS A 241 -65.28 10.69 -32.37
N PRO A 242 -65.79 9.57 -32.88
CA PRO A 242 -64.95 8.43 -33.32
C PRO A 242 -63.89 8.79 -34.35
N ALA A 243 -64.15 9.79 -35.19
CA ALA A 243 -63.20 10.23 -36.21
C ALA A 243 -61.95 10.97 -35.65
N GLU A 244 -61.98 11.38 -34.41
CA GLU A 244 -60.89 12.07 -33.71
C GLU A 244 -60.12 11.12 -32.81
N ASN A 245 -60.53 9.86 -32.70
CA ASN A 245 -59.76 8.83 -31.98
C ASN A 245 -58.76 8.17 -32.95
N GLY A 246 -57.55 8.04 -32.48
CA GLY A 246 -56.48 7.43 -33.30
C GLY A 246 -55.07 7.83 -32.88
N TYR A 247 -54.10 7.56 -33.74
CA TYR A 247 -52.71 7.95 -33.49
C TYR A 247 -52.47 9.36 -34.02
N TYR A 248 -51.97 10.23 -33.15
CA TYR A 248 -51.54 11.57 -33.48
C TYR A 248 -50.01 11.60 -33.56
N GLU A 249 -49.47 12.32 -34.53
CA GLU A 249 -48.03 12.57 -34.59
C GLU A 249 -47.61 13.44 -33.38
N VAL A 250 -46.45 13.15 -32.85
CA VAL A 250 -45.86 13.96 -31.76
C VAL A 250 -44.53 14.52 -32.28
N THR A 251 -44.37 15.80 -32.11
CA THR A 251 -43.12 16.49 -32.43
C THR A 251 -42.56 17.10 -31.18
N VAL A 252 -41.23 17.33 -31.17
CA VAL A 252 -40.57 18.15 -30.19
C VAL A 252 -40.58 19.58 -30.71
N GLU A 253 -40.96 20.56 -29.88
CA GLU A 253 -40.87 21.97 -30.27
C GLU A 253 -39.43 22.36 -30.45
N ASP A 254 -39.01 22.63 -31.69
CA ASP A 254 -37.63 22.89 -32.07
C ASP A 254 -37.27 24.40 -32.12
N ASP A 255 -38.29 25.28 -31.99
CA ASP A 255 -38.03 26.72 -31.99
C ASP A 255 -37.38 27.20 -30.68
N PRO A 256 -36.11 27.60 -30.72
CA PRO A 256 -35.40 28.04 -29.51
C PRO A 256 -35.98 29.31 -28.87
N THR A 257 -36.83 30.05 -29.59
CA THR A 257 -37.48 31.27 -29.08
C THR A 257 -38.85 30.98 -28.48
N SER A 258 -39.35 29.77 -28.65
CA SER A 258 -40.62 29.33 -28.07
C SER A 258 -40.49 29.10 -26.54
N PRO A 259 -41.44 29.57 -25.71
CA PRO A 259 -41.49 29.22 -24.29
C PRO A 259 -41.66 27.70 -24.05
N ASP A 260 -42.02 26.97 -25.06
CA ASP A 260 -42.21 25.52 -25.05
C ASP A 260 -41.08 24.77 -25.73
N ALA A 261 -39.94 25.43 -26.00
CA ALA A 261 -38.78 24.82 -26.59
C ALA A 261 -38.37 23.54 -25.81
N GLY A 262 -38.19 22.44 -26.56
CA GLY A 262 -37.87 21.13 -25.96
C GLY A 262 -39.04 20.35 -25.40
N LYS A 263 -40.25 20.89 -25.37
CA LYS A 263 -41.48 20.16 -24.95
C LYS A 263 -42.08 19.38 -26.12
N LEU A 264 -42.87 18.38 -25.73
CA LEU A 264 -43.66 17.61 -26.72
C LEU A 264 -44.88 18.37 -27.13
N LYS A 265 -45.16 18.41 -28.46
CA LYS A 265 -46.30 19.06 -29.07
C LYS A 265 -47.14 18.05 -29.87
N LEU A 266 -48.42 18.13 -29.72
CA LEU A 266 -49.34 17.31 -30.47
C LEU A 266 -49.45 17.83 -31.93
N GLY A 267 -49.15 16.92 -32.85
CA GLY A 267 -49.32 17.19 -34.29
C GLY A 267 -50.71 16.81 -34.77
N ALA A 268 -50.83 16.63 -36.10
CA ALA A 268 -52.06 16.21 -36.72
C ALA A 268 -52.38 14.72 -36.48
N LEU A 269 -53.65 14.34 -36.61
CA LEU A 269 -54.04 12.96 -36.68
C LEU A 269 -53.33 12.29 -37.88
N ALA A 270 -52.71 11.17 -37.63
CA ALA A 270 -51.96 10.46 -38.68
C ALA A 270 -52.88 10.05 -39.84
N GLY A 271 -52.59 10.56 -41.03
CA GLY A 271 -53.38 10.28 -42.21
C GLY A 271 -53.44 8.78 -42.58
N THR A 272 -52.36 8.07 -42.33
CA THR A 272 -52.30 6.62 -42.34
C THR A 272 -52.00 6.17 -40.92
N GLN A 273 -53.01 5.53 -40.28
CA GLN A 273 -52.86 5.08 -38.89
C GLN A 273 -51.79 3.98 -38.79
N PRO A 274 -50.77 4.12 -37.97
CA PRO A 274 -49.75 3.08 -37.81
C PRO A 274 -50.37 1.86 -37.13
N GLN A 275 -49.92 0.68 -37.55
CA GLN A 275 -50.32 -0.57 -36.88
C GLN A 275 -49.62 -0.69 -35.50
N ALA A 276 -50.35 -0.96 -34.47
CA ALA A 276 -49.84 -1.04 -33.08
C ALA A 276 -48.65 -2.04 -32.94
N GLY A 277 -48.65 -3.12 -33.72
CA GLY A 277 -47.57 -4.12 -33.71
C GLY A 277 -46.22 -3.65 -34.29
N ASN A 278 -46.21 -2.55 -35.05
CA ASN A 278 -45.04 -1.97 -35.67
C ASN A 278 -44.45 -0.79 -34.88
N LEU A 279 -45.10 -0.42 -33.77
CA LEU A 279 -44.70 0.69 -32.93
C LEU A 279 -43.90 0.17 -31.70
N LYS A 280 -42.80 0.84 -31.35
CA LYS A 280 -42.03 0.57 -30.16
C LYS A 280 -42.27 1.68 -29.16
N GLU A 281 -42.42 1.33 -27.90
CA GLU A 281 -42.52 2.31 -26.81
C GLU A 281 -41.21 3.11 -26.68
N VAL A 282 -41.36 4.41 -26.48
CA VAL A 282 -40.25 5.35 -26.36
C VAL A 282 -40.29 5.94 -24.95
N THR A 283 -39.24 5.75 -24.21
CA THR A 283 -39.10 6.27 -22.83
C THR A 283 -38.40 7.62 -22.77
N THR A 284 -37.69 8.01 -23.84
CA THR A 284 -36.97 9.30 -23.93
C THR A 284 -36.94 9.79 -25.37
N VAL A 285 -37.13 11.10 -25.56
CA VAL A 285 -37.05 11.75 -26.88
C VAL A 285 -35.94 12.80 -26.84
N LYS A 286 -35.09 12.86 -27.90
CA LYS A 286 -34.10 13.94 -28.00
C LYS A 286 -34.81 15.24 -28.35
N GLY A 287 -34.79 16.18 -27.41
CA GLY A 287 -35.28 17.54 -27.65
C GLY A 287 -34.22 18.38 -28.37
N LYS A 288 -34.67 19.26 -29.27
CA LYS A 288 -33.82 20.24 -29.94
C LYS A 288 -34.01 21.66 -29.40
N GLY A 289 -34.78 21.83 -28.35
CA GLY A 289 -35.00 23.14 -27.72
C GLY A 289 -33.70 23.73 -27.18
N ALA A 290 -33.44 24.98 -27.51
CA ALA A 290 -32.31 25.71 -26.95
C ALA A 290 -32.62 26.10 -25.49
N ILE A 291 -31.71 25.81 -24.59
CA ILE A 291 -31.77 26.24 -23.20
C ILE A 291 -30.67 27.27 -23.00
N ASP A 292 -31.00 28.44 -22.46
CA ASP A 292 -30.03 29.48 -22.16
C ASP A 292 -29.00 28.96 -21.14
N VAL A 293 -27.74 29.16 -21.46
CA VAL A 293 -26.65 28.78 -20.55
C VAL A 293 -26.60 29.75 -19.39
N GLN A 294 -26.84 29.26 -18.19
CA GLN A 294 -26.79 30.00 -16.94
C GLN A 294 -25.57 29.57 -16.13
N LEU A 295 -24.61 30.46 -15.96
CA LEU A 295 -23.45 30.20 -15.08
C LEU A 295 -23.91 30.16 -13.63
N GLY A 296 -23.51 29.09 -12.92
CA GLY A 296 -23.82 28.89 -11.51
C GLY A 296 -23.26 30.02 -10.64
N THR A 297 -23.97 30.29 -9.56
CA THR A 297 -23.56 31.28 -8.55
C THR A 297 -22.81 30.65 -7.38
N ASP A 298 -22.35 29.40 -7.51
CA ASP A 298 -21.54 28.78 -6.46
C ASP A 298 -20.20 29.50 -6.30
N THR A 299 -19.61 29.39 -5.12
CA THR A 299 -18.37 30.11 -4.78
C THR A 299 -17.21 29.75 -5.72
N ALA A 300 -17.17 28.53 -6.23
CA ALA A 300 -16.11 28.07 -7.12
C ALA A 300 -16.28 28.65 -8.53
N THR A 301 -17.50 28.68 -9.07
CA THR A 301 -17.81 29.29 -10.37
C THR A 301 -17.63 30.81 -10.30
N ALA A 302 -18.12 31.49 -9.24
CA ALA A 302 -17.96 32.90 -9.03
C ALA A 302 -16.51 33.37 -8.90
N SER A 303 -15.60 32.49 -8.53
CA SER A 303 -14.16 32.79 -8.44
C SER A 303 -13.42 32.70 -9.78
N ILE A 304 -14.08 32.32 -10.87
CA ILE A 304 -13.51 32.32 -12.22
C ILE A 304 -13.91 33.58 -12.94
N THR A 305 -12.99 34.54 -13.00
CA THR A 305 -13.24 35.85 -13.67
C THR A 305 -13.48 35.63 -15.18
N GLY A 306 -14.54 36.24 -15.71
CA GLY A 306 -14.87 36.13 -17.13
C GLY A 306 -15.30 34.77 -17.61
N ALA A 307 -15.73 33.88 -16.68
CA ALA A 307 -16.11 32.50 -17.02
C ALA A 307 -17.13 32.42 -18.15
N LYS A 308 -16.86 31.62 -19.15
CA LYS A 308 -17.75 31.27 -20.25
C LYS A 308 -17.74 29.77 -20.47
N LEU A 309 -18.88 29.22 -20.89
CA LEU A 309 -18.98 27.81 -21.24
C LEU A 309 -18.51 27.57 -22.67
N PHE A 310 -17.68 26.59 -22.87
CA PHE A 310 -17.19 26.15 -24.16
C PHE A 310 -17.42 24.66 -24.35
N LYS A 311 -17.79 24.28 -25.56
CA LYS A 311 -17.62 22.92 -26.05
C LYS A 311 -16.16 22.68 -26.39
N LEU A 312 -15.66 21.49 -26.08
CA LEU A 312 -14.29 21.13 -26.38
C LEU A 312 -14.21 20.24 -27.62
N GLU A 313 -13.32 20.61 -28.51
CA GLU A 313 -13.02 19.88 -29.75
C GLU A 313 -11.64 19.22 -29.63
N ASP A 314 -11.47 18.07 -30.30
CA ASP A 314 -10.14 17.49 -30.48
C ASP A 314 -9.29 18.32 -31.47
N ALA A 315 -8.03 17.92 -31.67
CA ALA A 315 -7.11 18.58 -32.58
C ALA A 315 -7.64 18.67 -34.03
N ASN A 316 -8.57 17.79 -34.41
CA ASN A 316 -9.18 17.71 -35.74
C ASN A 316 -10.50 18.51 -35.85
N GLY A 317 -10.89 19.21 -34.79
CA GLY A 317 -12.14 19.97 -34.71
C GLY A 317 -13.38 19.09 -34.48
N LYS A 318 -13.21 17.84 -34.03
CA LYS A 318 -14.32 16.96 -33.71
C LYS A 318 -14.78 17.21 -32.26
N ASP A 319 -16.09 17.35 -32.11
CA ASP A 319 -16.72 17.48 -30.77
C ASP A 319 -16.37 16.28 -29.86
N THR A 320 -15.82 16.58 -28.70
CA THR A 320 -15.44 15.57 -27.69
C THR A 320 -16.61 15.19 -26.77
N GLY A 321 -17.73 15.92 -26.84
CA GLY A 321 -18.85 15.79 -25.89
C GLY A 321 -18.56 16.35 -24.49
N SER A 322 -17.41 16.98 -24.31
CA SER A 322 -17.00 17.59 -23.03
C SER A 322 -17.20 19.10 -23.08
N PHE A 323 -17.51 19.67 -21.91
CA PHE A 323 -17.64 21.11 -21.72
C PHE A 323 -16.61 21.59 -20.70
N ALA A 324 -16.12 22.82 -20.93
CA ALA A 324 -15.27 23.51 -19.98
C ALA A 324 -15.77 24.91 -19.70
N LEU A 325 -15.60 25.35 -18.48
CA LEU A 325 -15.63 26.77 -18.11
C LEU A 325 -14.23 27.33 -18.31
N ILE A 326 -14.11 28.36 -19.14
CA ILE A 326 -12.83 29.05 -19.37
C ILE A 326 -12.99 30.50 -18.91
N GLY A 327 -12.12 30.91 -18.02
CA GLY A 327 -12.04 32.30 -17.55
C GLY A 327 -10.93 33.06 -18.25
N ASP A 328 -10.68 34.26 -17.76
CA ASP A 328 -9.62 35.15 -18.26
C ASP A 328 -8.20 34.61 -18.00
N ASP A 329 -8.06 33.62 -17.10
CA ASP A 329 -6.81 32.92 -16.81
C ASP A 329 -6.44 31.88 -17.89
N GLY A 330 -7.34 31.61 -18.84
CA GLY A 330 -7.16 30.67 -19.93
C GLY A 330 -7.12 29.22 -19.51
N LYS A 331 -7.43 28.86 -18.26
CA LYS A 331 -7.54 27.50 -17.78
C LYS A 331 -8.88 26.91 -18.15
N GLN A 332 -8.87 25.60 -18.42
CA GLN A 332 -10.07 24.82 -18.77
C GLN A 332 -10.55 24.10 -17.53
N TYR A 333 -11.61 24.58 -16.89
CA TYR A 333 -12.22 23.96 -15.72
C TYR A 333 -13.32 23.00 -16.15
N ALA A 334 -13.36 21.80 -15.58
CA ALA A 334 -14.40 20.82 -15.87
C ALA A 334 -15.77 21.37 -15.47
N ALA A 335 -16.74 21.34 -16.38
CA ALA A 335 -18.05 21.91 -16.19
C ALA A 335 -19.12 20.81 -16.02
N ASN A 336 -20.00 20.99 -15.04
CA ASN A 336 -21.27 20.28 -14.95
C ASN A 336 -22.35 21.11 -15.61
N VAL A 337 -22.99 20.56 -16.62
CA VAL A 337 -24.11 21.22 -17.32
C VAL A 337 -25.40 20.48 -17.00
N ASP A 338 -26.33 21.14 -16.36
CA ASP A 338 -27.69 20.62 -16.18
C ASP A 338 -28.44 20.73 -17.52
N GLN A 339 -28.67 19.62 -18.13
CA GLN A 339 -29.33 19.53 -19.45
C GLN A 339 -30.80 19.98 -19.44
N LYS A 340 -31.42 20.14 -18.27
CA LYS A 340 -32.82 20.58 -18.15
C LYS A 340 -32.96 22.08 -17.97
N THR A 341 -32.08 22.67 -17.16
CA THR A 341 -32.17 24.07 -16.76
C THR A 341 -31.15 24.96 -17.46
N GLY A 342 -30.17 24.38 -18.14
CA GLY A 342 -29.03 25.13 -18.69
C GLY A 342 -28.07 25.64 -17.61
N ALA A 343 -28.29 25.31 -16.37
CA ALA A 343 -27.42 25.74 -15.27
C ALA A 343 -26.05 25.05 -15.39
N VAL A 344 -25.01 25.85 -15.28
CA VAL A 344 -23.61 25.40 -15.36
C VAL A 344 -22.90 25.70 -14.07
N SER A 345 -22.23 24.72 -13.54
CA SER A 345 -21.33 24.87 -12.39
C SER A 345 -19.95 24.28 -12.69
N VAL A 346 -18.91 24.80 -12.05
CA VAL A 346 -17.58 24.18 -12.11
C VAL A 346 -17.58 22.90 -11.27
N LYS A 347 -16.93 21.88 -11.76
CA LYS A 347 -16.66 20.68 -10.93
C LYS A 347 -15.67 21.05 -9.84
N THR A 348 -15.95 20.62 -8.61
CA THR A 348 -15.05 20.78 -7.47
C THR A 348 -14.82 19.45 -6.79
N MET A 349 -13.70 19.33 -6.09
CA MET A 349 -13.41 18.20 -5.21
C MET A 349 -12.78 18.66 -3.90
N SER A 350 -12.74 17.75 -2.94
CA SER A 350 -11.98 17.93 -1.69
C SER A 350 -10.83 16.94 -1.64
N TYR A 351 -9.67 17.38 -1.17
CA TYR A 351 -8.52 16.50 -0.93
C TYR A 351 -7.79 16.89 0.36
N THR A 352 -6.94 16.01 0.87
CA THR A 352 -6.05 16.28 2.00
C THR A 352 -4.62 16.37 1.49
N ASP A 353 -3.93 17.48 1.78
CA ASP A 353 -2.56 17.70 1.33
C ASP A 353 -1.51 16.90 2.11
N ALA A 354 -0.22 17.07 1.78
CA ALA A 354 0.90 16.37 2.42
C ALA A 354 1.08 16.76 3.89
N ASP A 355 0.63 17.95 4.30
CA ASP A 355 0.66 18.39 5.70
C ASP A 355 -0.52 17.84 6.51
N GLY A 356 -1.52 17.27 5.85
CA GLY A 356 -2.74 16.75 6.44
C GLY A 356 -3.86 17.78 6.55
N VAL A 357 -3.75 18.92 5.85
CA VAL A 357 -4.78 19.94 5.79
C VAL A 357 -5.81 19.56 4.72
N LYS A 358 -7.10 19.62 5.07
CA LYS A 358 -8.18 19.37 4.12
C LYS A 358 -8.49 20.63 3.34
N HIS A 359 -8.51 20.51 2.02
CA HIS A 359 -8.93 21.54 1.07
C HIS A 359 -10.27 21.16 0.46
N ASP A 360 -11.29 21.99 0.65
CA ASP A 360 -12.63 21.78 0.12
C ASP A 360 -12.92 22.73 -1.05
N ASN A 361 -13.82 22.30 -1.96
CA ASN A 361 -14.27 23.07 -3.12
C ASN A 361 -13.14 23.51 -4.07
N VAL A 362 -12.08 22.68 -4.19
CA VAL A 362 -11.01 22.95 -5.14
C VAL A 362 -11.51 22.69 -6.55
N LYS A 363 -11.28 23.67 -7.45
CA LYS A 363 -11.73 23.57 -8.85
C LYS A 363 -11.00 22.47 -9.59
N VAL A 364 -11.76 21.64 -10.32
CA VAL A 364 -11.23 20.60 -11.18
C VAL A 364 -10.92 21.18 -12.54
N GLU A 365 -9.68 21.07 -12.98
CA GLU A 365 -9.21 21.47 -14.31
C GLU A 365 -9.27 20.27 -15.27
N LEU A 366 -9.29 20.51 -16.55
CA LEU A 366 -9.09 19.50 -17.59
C LEU A 366 -7.64 19.55 -18.04
N GLY A 367 -6.98 18.40 -18.06
CA GLY A 367 -5.56 18.30 -18.35
C GLY A 367 -5.13 16.88 -18.67
N GLY A 368 -3.94 16.51 -18.19
CA GLY A 368 -3.33 15.21 -18.49
C GLY A 368 -2.82 15.14 -19.93
N SER A 369 -2.35 13.97 -20.33
CA SER A 369 -1.79 13.75 -21.66
C SER A 369 -2.83 13.82 -22.79
N ASP A 370 -4.11 13.61 -22.48
CA ASP A 370 -5.24 13.61 -23.41
C ASP A 370 -6.07 14.89 -23.42
N GLY A 371 -5.82 15.80 -22.48
CA GLY A 371 -6.59 17.05 -22.26
C GLY A 371 -8.01 16.81 -21.73
N LYS A 372 -8.40 15.58 -21.40
CA LYS A 372 -9.73 15.21 -20.91
C LYS A 372 -9.70 14.74 -19.46
N THR A 373 -8.54 14.33 -18.98
CA THR A 373 -8.38 13.85 -17.60
C THR A 373 -8.70 14.99 -16.65
N GLU A 374 -9.60 14.71 -15.71
CA GLU A 374 -9.91 15.63 -14.63
C GLU A 374 -8.75 15.70 -13.64
N VAL A 375 -8.22 16.88 -13.41
CA VAL A 375 -7.02 17.10 -12.61
C VAL A 375 -7.23 18.22 -11.59
N VAL A 376 -6.45 18.16 -10.52
CA VAL A 376 -6.37 19.22 -9.51
C VAL A 376 -4.92 19.59 -9.27
N THR A 377 -4.62 20.87 -9.27
CA THR A 377 -3.32 21.38 -8.82
C THR A 377 -3.37 21.56 -7.31
N ALA A 378 -2.54 20.81 -6.60
CA ALA A 378 -2.46 20.82 -5.15
C ALA A 378 -1.58 21.99 -4.64
N THR A 379 -1.53 22.18 -3.33
CA THR A 379 -0.76 23.24 -2.66
C THR A 379 0.75 23.13 -2.84
N ASP A 380 1.23 21.91 -3.11
CA ASP A 380 2.64 21.64 -3.45
C ASP A 380 3.02 22.07 -4.89
N GLY A 381 2.07 22.61 -5.64
CA GLY A 381 2.25 23.03 -7.04
C GLY A 381 2.22 21.90 -8.06
N LYS A 382 2.03 20.65 -7.61
CA LYS A 382 1.91 19.47 -8.48
C LYS A 382 0.46 19.24 -8.87
N THR A 383 0.26 18.58 -9.99
CA THR A 383 -1.06 18.25 -10.51
C THR A 383 -1.33 16.75 -10.38
N TYR A 384 -2.49 16.41 -9.86
CA TYR A 384 -2.90 15.03 -9.61
C TYR A 384 -4.23 14.73 -10.31
N SER A 385 -4.44 13.46 -10.67
CA SER A 385 -5.74 13.02 -11.19
C SER A 385 -6.80 13.06 -10.08
N VAL A 386 -7.99 13.52 -10.42
CA VAL A 386 -9.16 13.46 -9.52
C VAL A 386 -9.45 12.02 -9.09
N SER A 387 -9.33 11.05 -10.02
CA SER A 387 -9.54 9.63 -9.72
C SER A 387 -8.56 9.07 -8.70
N ASP A 388 -7.31 9.54 -8.74
CA ASP A 388 -6.25 9.04 -7.86
C ASP A 388 -6.29 9.70 -6.47
N LEU A 389 -6.76 10.97 -6.40
CA LEU A 389 -6.95 11.70 -5.15
C LEU A 389 -8.24 11.32 -4.41
N GLN A 390 -9.25 10.81 -5.12
CA GLN A 390 -10.55 10.56 -4.52
C GLN A 390 -10.50 9.54 -3.38
N GLY A 391 -10.81 9.98 -2.17
CA GLY A 391 -10.79 9.14 -0.96
C GLY A 391 -9.41 8.83 -0.39
N LYS A 392 -8.36 9.47 -0.91
CA LYS A 392 -6.98 9.33 -0.45
C LYS A 392 -6.44 10.65 0.08
N SER A 393 -5.29 10.59 0.76
CA SER A 393 -4.59 11.74 1.33
C SER A 393 -3.13 11.74 0.85
N LEU A 394 -2.64 12.88 0.38
CA LEU A 394 -1.23 13.03 -0.01
C LEU A 394 -0.27 12.85 1.17
N LYS A 395 -0.78 12.90 2.42
CA LYS A 395 0.02 12.64 3.62
C LYS A 395 0.29 11.16 3.86
N THR A 396 -0.67 10.30 3.56
CA THR A 396 -0.62 8.86 3.90
C THR A 396 -0.47 7.97 2.69
N ASP A 397 -0.87 8.47 1.52
CA ASP A 397 -0.89 7.72 0.28
C ASP A 397 0.14 8.30 -0.70
N SER A 398 1.00 7.44 -1.22
CA SER A 398 1.93 7.82 -2.29
C SER A 398 1.15 7.89 -3.60
N ILE A 399 0.94 9.10 -4.13
CA ILE A 399 0.18 9.35 -5.35
C ILE A 399 1.08 10.06 -6.35
N ALA A 400 1.28 9.45 -7.52
CA ALA A 400 2.11 10.04 -8.56
C ALA A 400 1.46 11.29 -9.16
N ALA A 401 2.20 12.38 -9.25
CA ALA A 401 1.75 13.58 -9.95
C ALA A 401 1.66 13.34 -11.45
N ILE A 402 0.67 13.96 -12.09
CA ILE A 402 0.51 13.91 -13.55
C ILE A 402 1.43 14.92 -14.22
N SER A 403 1.94 14.56 -15.39
CA SER A 403 2.70 15.50 -16.24
C SER A 403 1.86 16.70 -16.66
N THR A 404 2.37 17.88 -16.37
CA THR A 404 1.81 19.16 -16.85
C THR A 404 2.66 19.82 -17.92
N GLN A 405 3.87 19.31 -18.15
CA GLN A 405 4.83 19.80 -19.13
C GLN A 405 5.70 18.65 -19.64
N LYS A 406 6.29 18.83 -20.81
CA LYS A 406 7.32 17.91 -21.28
C LYS A 406 8.59 18.06 -20.44
N THR A 407 9.16 16.95 -20.00
CA THR A 407 10.47 16.93 -19.36
C THR A 407 11.54 17.28 -20.39
N GLU A 408 12.42 18.23 -20.10
CA GLU A 408 13.44 18.70 -21.07
C GLU A 408 14.38 17.56 -21.47
N ASP A 409 14.92 16.83 -20.49
CA ASP A 409 15.85 15.72 -20.71
C ASP A 409 15.32 14.43 -20.04
N PRO A 410 14.30 13.77 -20.63
CA PRO A 410 13.66 12.63 -19.99
C PRO A 410 14.59 11.44 -19.74
N LEU A 411 15.53 11.19 -20.66
CA LEU A 411 16.50 10.09 -20.48
C LEU A 411 17.48 10.38 -19.35
N ALA A 412 17.99 11.61 -19.24
CA ALA A 412 18.90 12.00 -18.16
C ALA A 412 18.23 11.93 -16.79
N ALA A 413 16.94 12.31 -16.69
CA ALA A 413 16.17 12.18 -15.47
C ALA A 413 16.04 10.71 -15.03
N ILE A 414 15.73 9.82 -15.96
CA ILE A 414 15.61 8.37 -15.65
C ILE A 414 16.97 7.76 -15.33
N ASP A 415 18.03 8.10 -16.04
CA ASP A 415 19.38 7.59 -15.78
C ASP A 415 19.88 8.02 -14.39
N LYS A 416 19.50 9.23 -13.93
CA LYS A 416 19.75 9.68 -12.56
C LYS A 416 18.96 8.86 -11.54
N ALA A 417 17.67 8.60 -11.79
CA ALA A 417 16.85 7.75 -10.92
C ALA A 417 17.39 6.32 -10.82
N LEU A 418 17.80 5.71 -11.94
CA LEU A 418 18.44 4.40 -11.97
C LEU A 418 19.73 4.38 -11.15
N SER A 419 20.58 5.40 -11.30
CA SER A 419 21.81 5.52 -10.53
C SER A 419 21.58 5.64 -9.02
N GLN A 420 20.51 6.31 -8.61
CA GLN A 420 20.12 6.43 -7.20
C GLN A 420 19.67 5.08 -6.64
N VAL A 421 18.84 4.33 -7.37
CA VAL A 421 18.40 2.99 -6.98
C VAL A 421 19.58 2.02 -6.91
N ASP A 422 20.47 2.05 -7.89
CA ASP A 422 21.68 1.19 -7.92
C ASP A 422 22.66 1.51 -6.78
N SER A 423 22.81 2.79 -6.42
CA SER A 423 23.60 3.21 -5.27
C SER A 423 23.03 2.63 -3.96
N LEU A 424 21.71 2.69 -3.77
CA LEU A 424 21.06 2.11 -2.59
C LEU A 424 21.21 0.59 -2.55
N ARG A 425 21.03 -0.11 -3.67
CA ARG A 425 21.27 -1.55 -3.80
C ARG A 425 22.71 -1.93 -3.45
N SER A 426 23.68 -1.16 -3.96
CA SER A 426 25.11 -1.38 -3.62
C SER A 426 25.36 -1.22 -2.13
N ASN A 427 24.77 -0.21 -1.50
CA ASN A 427 24.87 0.00 -0.06
C ASN A 427 24.26 -1.16 0.74
N LEU A 428 23.06 -1.66 0.33
CA LEU A 428 22.44 -2.82 0.95
C LEU A 428 23.29 -4.09 0.80
N GLY A 429 23.86 -4.32 -0.38
CA GLY A 429 24.78 -5.44 -0.61
C GLY A 429 26.05 -5.35 0.28
N ALA A 430 26.62 -4.16 0.44
CA ALA A 430 27.72 -3.95 1.37
C ALA A 430 27.34 -4.22 2.83
N ILE A 431 26.13 -3.85 3.23
CA ILE A 431 25.59 -4.11 4.57
C ILE A 431 25.36 -5.61 4.79
N GLN A 432 24.84 -6.35 3.80
CA GLN A 432 24.70 -7.80 3.87
C GLN A 432 26.07 -8.47 4.10
N ASN A 433 27.09 -8.09 3.35
CA ASN A 433 28.45 -8.60 3.55
C ASN A 433 29.02 -8.29 4.95
N ARG A 434 28.67 -7.12 5.51
CA ARG A 434 29.05 -6.77 6.89
C ARG A 434 28.36 -7.67 7.92
N PHE A 435 27.07 -7.98 7.73
CA PHE A 435 26.34 -8.91 8.58
C PHE A 435 26.90 -10.33 8.48
N ASP A 436 27.21 -10.83 7.28
CA ASP A 436 27.83 -12.15 7.09
C ASP A 436 29.19 -12.24 7.79
N SER A 437 30.00 -11.19 7.67
CA SER A 437 31.28 -11.10 8.37
C SER A 437 31.09 -11.07 9.91
N ALA A 438 30.08 -10.34 10.39
CA ALA A 438 29.74 -10.30 11.82
C ALA A 438 29.27 -11.68 12.31
N ILE A 439 28.37 -12.36 11.58
CA ILE A 439 27.90 -13.72 11.93
C ILE A 439 29.05 -14.69 12.02
N THR A 440 29.97 -14.67 11.05
CA THR A 440 31.16 -15.52 11.05
C THR A 440 32.04 -15.27 12.27
N ASN A 441 32.30 -13.99 12.59
CA ASN A 441 33.09 -13.60 13.75
C ASN A 441 32.41 -14.00 15.07
N LEU A 442 31.09 -13.75 15.19
CA LEU A 442 30.28 -14.16 16.34
C LEU A 442 30.32 -15.68 16.53
N GLY A 443 30.18 -16.47 15.45
CA GLY A 443 30.26 -17.91 15.49
C GLY A 443 31.62 -18.40 16.01
N ASN A 444 32.70 -17.83 15.51
CA ASN A 444 34.07 -18.14 15.98
C ASN A 444 34.24 -17.78 17.46
N THR A 445 33.75 -16.61 17.87
CA THR A 445 33.81 -16.15 19.25
C THR A 445 33.00 -17.06 20.19
N VAL A 446 31.79 -17.45 19.79
CA VAL A 446 30.93 -18.39 20.54
C VAL A 446 31.62 -19.73 20.71
N ASN A 447 32.26 -20.26 19.66
CA ASN A 447 32.99 -21.53 19.71
C ASN A 447 34.21 -21.44 20.67
N ASN A 448 34.95 -20.34 20.59
CA ASN A 448 36.11 -20.11 21.49
C ASN A 448 35.68 -19.96 22.95
N LEU A 449 34.62 -19.19 23.20
CA LEU A 449 34.08 -19.00 24.56
C LEU A 449 33.47 -20.32 25.09
N SER A 450 32.79 -21.11 24.27
CA SER A 450 32.28 -22.42 24.64
C SER A 450 33.39 -23.37 25.00
N SER A 451 34.46 -23.41 24.21
CA SER A 451 35.66 -24.23 24.51
C SER A 451 36.37 -23.76 25.79
N ALA A 452 36.45 -22.45 26.02
CA ALA A 452 37.01 -21.90 27.25
C ALA A 452 36.15 -22.24 28.48
N ARG A 453 34.82 -22.13 28.34
CA ARG A 453 33.87 -22.52 29.39
C ARG A 453 33.98 -24.00 29.72
N SER A 454 34.01 -24.86 28.71
CA SER A 454 34.16 -26.31 28.86
C SER A 454 35.42 -26.65 29.67
N ARG A 455 36.57 -26.02 29.39
CA ARG A 455 37.81 -26.24 30.16
C ARG A 455 37.69 -25.86 31.63
N ILE A 456 36.84 -24.91 31.97
CA ILE A 456 36.60 -24.46 33.36
C ILE A 456 35.56 -25.34 34.03
N GLU A 457 34.45 -25.60 33.41
CA GLU A 457 33.22 -26.12 34.02
C GLU A 457 33.06 -27.63 33.82
N ASP A 458 33.50 -28.21 32.67
CA ASP A 458 33.28 -29.61 32.36
C ASP A 458 34.22 -30.53 33.11
N ALA A 459 33.74 -31.71 33.49
CA ALA A 459 34.52 -32.75 34.14
C ALA A 459 35.16 -33.68 33.10
N ASP A 460 36.43 -34.05 33.33
CA ASP A 460 37.07 -35.12 32.57
C ASP A 460 36.53 -36.48 33.06
N TYR A 461 35.76 -37.13 32.22
CA TYR A 461 35.10 -38.40 32.50
C TYR A 461 36.11 -39.46 32.98
N ALA A 462 37.27 -39.61 32.34
CA ALA A 462 38.25 -40.63 32.68
C ALA A 462 38.86 -40.39 34.08
N THR A 463 39.11 -39.12 34.40
CA THR A 463 39.61 -38.68 35.70
C THR A 463 38.59 -38.93 36.80
N GLU A 464 37.31 -38.56 36.57
CA GLU A 464 36.26 -38.72 37.60
C GLU A 464 35.87 -40.19 37.80
N VAL A 465 35.86 -41.04 36.79
CA VAL A 465 35.68 -42.50 36.94
C VAL A 465 36.81 -43.12 37.75
N SER A 466 38.08 -42.71 37.54
CA SER A 466 39.22 -43.14 38.31
C SER A 466 39.09 -42.69 39.77
N ASN A 467 38.67 -41.45 40.04
CA ASN A 467 38.44 -40.93 41.38
C ASN A 467 37.31 -41.69 42.08
N MET A 468 36.20 -41.94 41.37
CA MET A 468 35.06 -42.75 41.88
C MET A 468 35.51 -44.16 42.25
N SER A 469 36.22 -44.84 41.38
CA SER A 469 36.72 -46.20 41.63
C SER A 469 37.67 -46.25 42.81
N ARG A 470 38.60 -45.29 42.91
CA ARG A 470 39.52 -45.15 44.05
C ARG A 470 38.75 -44.94 45.36
N ALA A 471 37.77 -44.05 45.35
CA ALA A 471 36.96 -43.73 46.52
C ALA A 471 36.11 -44.94 46.97
N GLN A 472 35.59 -45.73 46.03
CA GLN A 472 34.87 -46.97 46.33
C GLN A 472 35.79 -48.03 46.97
N ILE A 473 37.02 -48.20 46.42
CA ILE A 473 37.99 -49.14 47.00
C ILE A 473 38.40 -48.69 48.39
N LEU A 474 38.66 -47.40 48.60
CA LEU A 474 39.00 -46.84 49.92
C LEU A 474 37.82 -46.95 50.90
N GLN A 475 36.60 -46.84 50.47
CA GLN A 475 35.40 -47.08 51.29
C GLN A 475 35.32 -48.55 51.76
N GLN A 476 35.48 -49.48 50.81
CA GLN A 476 35.48 -50.95 51.15
C GLN A 476 36.62 -51.32 52.06
N ALA A 477 37.85 -50.83 51.79
CA ALA A 477 39.02 -51.05 52.64
C ALA A 477 38.83 -50.40 54.00
N GLY A 478 38.30 -49.20 54.05
CA GLY A 478 38.01 -48.47 55.31
C GLY A 478 37.01 -49.20 56.20
N THR A 479 35.94 -49.74 55.62
CA THR A 479 34.99 -50.55 56.42
C THR A 479 35.63 -51.82 57.01
N SER A 480 36.49 -52.51 56.22
CA SER A 480 37.23 -53.68 56.72
C SER A 480 38.22 -53.32 57.83
N VAL A 481 38.99 -52.25 57.66
CA VAL A 481 39.95 -51.78 58.70
C VAL A 481 39.21 -51.29 59.95
N LEU A 482 38.04 -50.62 59.81
CA LEU A 482 37.20 -50.22 60.92
C LEU A 482 36.70 -51.44 61.75
N ALA A 483 36.25 -52.48 61.04
CA ALA A 483 35.87 -53.73 61.70
C ALA A 483 37.06 -54.36 62.46
N GLN A 484 38.26 -54.37 61.86
CA GLN A 484 39.46 -54.85 62.49
C GLN A 484 39.93 -54.05 63.70
N ALA A 485 39.86 -52.71 63.59
CA ALA A 485 40.17 -51.78 64.69
C ALA A 485 39.25 -52.00 65.88
N ASN A 486 37.96 -52.26 65.65
CA ASN A 486 36.98 -52.58 66.72
C ASN A 486 37.20 -53.98 67.34
N GLN A 487 37.62 -55.01 66.54
CA GLN A 487 37.99 -56.29 67.08
C GLN A 487 39.24 -56.23 67.96
N THR A 488 40.25 -55.43 67.61
CA THR A 488 41.47 -55.33 68.42
C THR A 488 41.16 -54.82 69.85
N THR A 489 40.28 -53.86 70.03
CA THR A 489 39.83 -53.39 71.30
C THR A 489 39.03 -54.47 72.12
N GLN A 490 38.20 -55.25 71.43
CA GLN A 490 37.49 -56.36 72.08
C GLN A 490 38.44 -57.46 72.56
N ASN A 491 39.49 -57.76 71.76
CA ASN A 491 40.49 -58.75 72.14
C ASN A 491 41.30 -58.26 73.35
N VAL A 492 41.63 -57.02 73.42
CA VAL A 492 42.30 -56.41 74.64
C VAL A 492 41.38 -56.46 75.88
N LEU A 493 40.08 -56.21 75.71
CA LEU A 493 39.09 -56.24 76.76
C LEU A 493 38.89 -57.68 77.28
N SER A 494 38.97 -58.74 76.34
CA SER A 494 38.89 -60.20 76.70
C SER A 494 40.15 -60.66 77.44
N LEU A 495 41.31 -60.04 77.21
CA LEU A 495 42.56 -60.38 77.94
C LEU A 495 42.67 -59.74 79.37
N LEU A 496 41.80 -58.75 79.67
CA LEU A 496 41.73 -58.02 80.93
C LEU A 496 40.60 -58.58 81.85
N ARG A 497 39.83 -59.51 81.38
CA ARG A 497 38.86 -60.30 82.10
C ARG A 497 39.52 -61.61 82.51
#